data_5e00c4ca73d065440b6480d0ef0771d2
#
_entry.id   5e00c4ca73d065440b6480d0ef0771d2
#
_cell.length_a   1.000
_cell.length_b   1.000
_cell.length_c   1.000
_cell.angle_alpha   90.00
_cell.angle_beta   90.00
_cell.angle_gamma   90.00
#
_symmetry.space_group_name_H-M   'P 1'
#
loop_
_entity.id
_entity.type
_entity.pdbx_description
1 polymer ?
#
loop_
_entity_poly.entity_id
_entity_poly.type
_entity_poly.pdbx_seq_one_letter_code
_entity_poly.pdbx_strand_id
1 'polypeptide(L)'
;MMPNPSPSYLKDLASQIRRDIVRMVHGCQSGHPGGSLGCTEFFVALYFKVLQHNNKFNMDGIGEDLFFLSNGHISPVWYATLARAGYFDVKELSTFRQINSRLQGHPATHEHLQGIRVASGSLGQGLSVATGAAQTKKLNGDNKLVYVLMGDGEQQEGQIWEAAMYAAHHQVDNLIATIDYNGQQIDGPVKEIMDLKNLKAKWEAFGWQVLECNGNELEELIVTLEKAKSLTGQGKPILNLMKTEMGNGVDFMMNSHKWHGVAPNDEELKRALAQLTETLGDY
;
A
#
# COMPACT_ATOMS: atom_id res chain seq x y z
N MET A 1 -15.33 -4.22 13.66
CA MET A 1 -15.50 -3.41 12.42
C MET A 1 -16.18 -2.12 12.80
N MET A 2 -15.65 -0.97 12.40
CA MET A 2 -16.41 0.27 12.44
C MET A 2 -17.65 0.13 11.54
N PRO A 3 -18.81 0.71 11.90
CA PRO A 3 -19.95 0.76 11.00
C PRO A 3 -19.49 1.45 9.71
N ASN A 4 -20.00 1.01 8.57
CA ASN A 4 -19.66 1.44 7.21
C ASN A 4 -19.39 2.98 7.14
N PRO A 5 -18.13 3.44 7.08
CA PRO A 5 -17.81 4.86 7.20
C PRO A 5 -18.37 5.65 6.02
N SER A 6 -18.78 6.91 6.29
CA SER A 6 -19.30 7.80 5.26
C SER A 6 -18.18 8.22 4.29
N PRO A 7 -18.52 8.60 3.05
CA PRO A 7 -17.54 9.13 2.09
C PRO A 7 -16.78 10.35 2.64
N SER A 8 -17.45 11.24 3.39
CA SER A 8 -16.81 12.39 4.01
C SER A 8 -15.76 11.97 5.05
N TYR A 9 -16.08 11.01 5.92
CA TYR A 9 -15.14 10.50 6.90
C TYR A 9 -13.90 9.84 6.26
N LEU A 10 -14.07 9.14 5.14
CA LEU A 10 -12.94 8.58 4.40
C LEU A 10 -12.04 9.67 3.80
N LYS A 11 -12.61 10.78 3.32
CA LYS A 11 -11.85 11.95 2.86
C LYS A 11 -11.12 12.62 4.03
N ASP A 12 -11.75 12.73 5.19
CA ASP A 12 -11.12 13.23 6.42
C ASP A 12 -9.94 12.35 6.86
N LEU A 13 -10.10 11.03 6.81
CA LEU A 13 -9.01 10.07 7.05
C LEU A 13 -7.86 10.26 6.08
N ALA A 14 -8.14 10.40 4.78
CA ALA A 14 -7.11 10.59 3.77
C ALA A 14 -6.31 11.89 4.01
N SER A 15 -6.99 12.98 4.33
CA SER A 15 -6.33 14.25 4.69
C SER A 15 -5.44 14.08 5.92
N GLN A 16 -5.96 13.47 6.99
CA GLN A 16 -5.21 13.29 8.23
C GLN A 16 -4.02 12.35 8.07
N ILE A 17 -4.18 11.23 7.34
CA ILE A 17 -3.09 10.29 7.07
C ILE A 17 -1.97 10.99 6.29
N ARG A 18 -2.27 11.85 5.32
CA ARG A 18 -1.26 12.65 4.63
C ARG A 18 -0.50 13.58 5.58
N ARG A 19 -1.19 14.19 6.54
CA ARG A 19 -0.54 14.99 7.59
C ARG A 19 0.41 14.13 8.43
N ASP A 20 -0.06 12.95 8.86
CA ASP A 20 0.73 12.00 9.63
C ASP A 20 2.01 11.59 8.87
N ILE A 21 1.90 11.31 7.55
CA ILE A 21 3.03 10.94 6.68
C ILE A 21 4.10 12.04 6.65
N VAL A 22 3.71 13.28 6.32
CA VAL A 22 4.71 14.36 6.19
C VAL A 22 5.35 14.69 7.53
N ARG A 23 4.61 14.60 8.64
CA ARG A 23 5.12 14.81 10.00
C ARG A 23 6.09 13.70 10.42
N MET A 24 5.76 12.42 10.20
CA MET A 24 6.66 11.29 10.48
C MET A 24 7.99 11.43 9.76
N VAL A 25 7.93 11.66 8.44
CA VAL A 25 9.13 11.73 7.60
C VAL A 25 9.98 12.96 7.96
N HIS A 26 9.36 14.09 8.20
CA HIS A 26 10.03 15.31 8.67
C HIS A 26 10.69 15.08 10.03
N GLY A 27 9.98 14.50 11.01
CA GLY A 27 10.46 14.36 12.39
C GLY A 27 11.76 13.58 12.54
N CYS A 28 12.02 12.63 11.63
CA CYS A 28 13.30 11.88 11.62
C CYS A 28 14.23 12.27 10.44
N GLN A 29 13.84 13.26 9.61
CA GLN A 29 14.57 13.71 8.42
C GLN A 29 14.95 12.56 7.48
N SER A 30 14.06 11.54 7.37
CA SER A 30 14.30 10.34 6.57
C SER A 30 12.98 9.64 6.22
N GLY A 31 12.88 9.08 5.03
CA GLY A 31 11.73 8.29 4.61
C GLY A 31 11.28 8.61 3.19
N HIS A 32 10.14 8.03 2.80
CA HIS A 32 9.64 8.05 1.44
C HIS A 32 8.23 8.70 1.40
N PRO A 33 8.15 10.05 1.37
CA PRO A 33 6.86 10.73 1.41
C PRO A 33 6.07 10.60 0.12
N GLY A 34 6.71 10.63 -1.05
CA GLY A 34 6.03 10.73 -2.34
C GLY A 34 5.10 9.55 -2.63
N GLY A 35 5.60 8.33 -2.60
CA GLY A 35 4.78 7.12 -2.78
C GLY A 35 3.76 6.93 -1.66
N SER A 36 4.12 7.30 -0.41
CA SER A 36 3.20 7.27 0.73
C SER A 36 2.00 8.18 0.53
N LEU A 37 2.21 9.42 0.08
CA LEU A 37 1.15 10.38 -0.23
C LEU A 37 0.29 9.91 -1.41
N GLY A 38 0.93 9.37 -2.47
CA GLY A 38 0.27 8.85 -3.66
C GLY A 38 -0.66 7.67 -3.38
N CYS A 39 -0.31 6.80 -2.43
CA CYS A 39 -1.09 5.61 -2.07
C CYS A 39 -2.10 5.82 -0.93
N THR A 40 -2.30 7.05 -0.45
CA THR A 40 -3.16 7.31 0.72
C THR A 40 -4.60 6.81 0.50
N GLU A 41 -5.22 7.08 -0.64
CA GLU A 41 -6.57 6.61 -0.96
C GLU A 41 -6.67 5.09 -0.96
N PHE A 42 -5.64 4.39 -1.48
CA PHE A 42 -5.61 2.94 -1.48
C PHE A 42 -5.67 2.37 -0.06
N PHE A 43 -4.85 2.88 0.84
CA PHE A 43 -4.85 2.42 2.22
C PHE A 43 -6.15 2.74 2.95
N VAL A 44 -6.73 3.92 2.71
CA VAL A 44 -8.03 4.29 3.27
C VAL A 44 -9.14 3.38 2.73
N ALA A 45 -9.22 3.18 1.41
CA ALA A 45 -10.19 2.29 0.79
C ALA A 45 -10.04 0.86 1.31
N LEU A 46 -8.81 0.34 1.33
CA LEU A 46 -8.56 -1.04 1.74
C LEU A 46 -8.94 -1.26 3.21
N TYR A 47 -8.37 -0.52 4.15
CA TYR A 47 -8.52 -0.79 5.59
C TYR A 47 -9.87 -0.38 6.17
N PHE A 48 -10.53 0.64 5.61
CA PHE A 48 -11.78 1.16 6.17
C PHE A 48 -13.04 0.75 5.41
N LYS A 49 -12.90 0.09 4.22
CA LYS A 49 -14.06 -0.35 3.43
C LYS A 49 -14.00 -1.81 2.99
N VAL A 50 -12.85 -2.29 2.52
CA VAL A 50 -12.75 -3.51 1.72
C VAL A 50 -12.25 -4.70 2.52
N LEU A 51 -11.16 -4.52 3.27
CA LEU A 51 -10.44 -5.57 3.99
C LEU A 51 -11.23 -6.06 5.20
N GLN A 52 -11.45 -7.35 5.31
CA GLN A 52 -12.03 -7.97 6.49
C GLN A 52 -10.94 -8.35 7.48
N HIS A 53 -10.56 -7.40 8.33
CA HIS A 53 -9.45 -7.52 9.26
C HIS A 53 -9.86 -7.28 10.71
N ASN A 54 -9.00 -7.67 11.65
CA ASN A 54 -9.18 -7.47 13.08
C ASN A 54 -7.97 -6.74 13.69
N ASN A 55 -8.21 -5.59 14.34
CA ASN A 55 -7.15 -4.83 15.01
C ASN A 55 -6.62 -5.49 16.30
N LYS A 56 -7.27 -6.54 16.82
CA LYS A 56 -6.71 -7.39 17.87
C LYS A 56 -5.62 -8.33 17.39
N PHE A 57 -5.15 -8.13 16.23
CA PHE A 57 -4.09 -8.76 15.47
C PHE A 57 -3.66 -10.16 15.93
N ASN A 58 -3.76 -11.11 15.03
CA ASN A 58 -3.18 -12.45 15.16
C ASN A 58 -2.19 -12.66 14.00
N MET A 59 -0.98 -13.13 14.29
CA MET A 59 0.05 -13.38 13.28
C MET A 59 -0.42 -14.39 12.22
N ASP A 60 -1.16 -15.43 12.61
CA ASP A 60 -1.64 -16.46 11.69
C ASP A 60 -2.73 -15.96 10.72
N GLY A 61 -3.49 -14.93 11.09
CA GLY A 61 -4.51 -14.30 10.26
C GLY A 61 -5.63 -15.24 9.81
N ILE A 62 -5.95 -16.26 10.62
CA ILE A 62 -7.01 -17.23 10.31
C ILE A 62 -8.37 -16.52 10.39
N GLY A 63 -9.19 -16.69 9.35
CA GLY A 63 -10.54 -16.13 9.29
C GLY A 63 -10.58 -14.61 9.00
N GLU A 64 -9.46 -13.98 8.65
CA GLU A 64 -9.39 -12.58 8.21
C GLU A 64 -8.65 -12.45 6.87
N ASP A 65 -8.92 -11.38 6.14
CA ASP A 65 -8.13 -11.04 4.95
C ASP A 65 -6.72 -10.62 5.34
N LEU A 66 -5.75 -10.93 4.47
CA LEU A 66 -4.36 -10.55 4.69
C LEU A 66 -3.93 -9.44 3.72
N PHE A 67 -3.10 -8.53 4.21
CA PHE A 67 -2.43 -7.55 3.38
C PHE A 67 -0.91 -7.62 3.55
N PHE A 68 -0.20 -7.58 2.41
CA PHE A 68 1.25 -7.52 2.35
C PHE A 68 1.71 -6.29 1.57
N LEU A 69 2.63 -5.53 2.14
CA LEU A 69 3.26 -4.38 1.50
C LEU A 69 4.59 -4.84 0.91
N SER A 70 4.68 -4.97 -0.43
CA SER A 70 5.92 -5.37 -1.10
C SER A 70 6.90 -4.19 -1.24
N ASN A 71 6.39 -3.03 -1.66
CA ASN A 71 7.14 -1.78 -1.72
C ASN A 71 7.29 -1.13 -0.33
N GLY A 72 7.95 -1.85 0.58
CA GLY A 72 8.04 -1.53 2.01
C GLY A 72 8.60 -0.16 2.37
N HIS A 73 9.21 0.56 1.42
CA HIS A 73 9.69 1.92 1.61
C HIS A 73 8.56 2.93 1.84
N ILE A 74 7.32 2.67 1.37
CA ILE A 74 6.15 3.50 1.69
C ILE A 74 5.51 3.13 3.05
N SER A 75 6.29 2.61 3.98
CA SER A 75 5.86 2.30 5.35
C SER A 75 5.15 3.45 6.07
N PRO A 76 5.46 4.76 5.84
CA PRO A 76 4.75 5.85 6.52
C PRO A 76 3.24 5.82 6.33
N VAL A 77 2.73 5.60 5.11
CA VAL A 77 1.29 5.52 4.89
C VAL A 77 0.68 4.31 5.57
N TRP A 78 1.38 3.17 5.58
CA TRP A 78 0.86 1.98 6.22
C TRP A 78 0.80 2.12 7.75
N TYR A 79 1.85 2.66 8.37
CA TYR A 79 1.87 2.92 9.81
C TYR A 79 0.78 3.91 10.23
N ALA A 80 0.63 5.03 9.50
CA ALA A 80 -0.44 5.99 9.76
C ALA A 80 -1.83 5.32 9.67
N THR A 81 -2.04 4.49 8.65
CA THR A 81 -3.29 3.75 8.46
C THR A 81 -3.55 2.76 9.58
N LEU A 82 -2.56 1.96 9.98
CA LEU A 82 -2.68 0.98 11.08
C LEU A 82 -3.00 1.69 12.39
N ALA A 83 -2.31 2.79 12.71
CA ALA A 83 -2.59 3.58 13.91
C ALA A 83 -4.02 4.12 13.90
N ARG A 84 -4.47 4.75 12.80
CA ARG A 84 -5.84 5.26 12.63
C ARG A 84 -6.89 4.15 12.59
N ALA A 85 -6.55 2.93 12.19
CA ALA A 85 -7.40 1.75 12.28
C ALA A 85 -7.40 1.09 13.68
N GLY A 86 -6.67 1.63 14.64
CA GLY A 86 -6.66 1.21 16.04
C GLY A 86 -5.79 -0.01 16.36
N TYR A 87 -4.77 -0.30 15.55
CA TYR A 87 -3.80 -1.36 15.83
C TYR A 87 -2.83 -0.96 16.95
N PHE A 88 -2.49 0.32 17.05
CA PHE A 88 -1.64 0.91 18.09
C PHE A 88 -1.94 2.40 18.26
N ASP A 89 -1.38 3.03 19.29
CA ASP A 89 -1.64 4.45 19.60
C ASP A 89 -1.05 5.36 18.50
N VAL A 90 -1.84 6.31 18.02
CA VAL A 90 -1.44 7.31 17.01
C VAL A 90 -0.19 8.10 17.44
N LYS A 91 -0.02 8.34 18.74
CA LYS A 91 1.16 9.03 19.29
C LYS A 91 2.47 8.30 19.00
N GLU A 92 2.43 6.98 18.79
CA GLU A 92 3.61 6.19 18.46
C GLU A 92 4.20 6.58 17.10
N LEU A 93 3.39 7.18 16.19
CA LEU A 93 3.87 7.69 14.90
C LEU A 93 5.04 8.69 15.05
N SER A 94 5.10 9.43 16.16
CA SER A 94 6.20 10.35 16.46
C SER A 94 7.56 9.66 16.60
N THR A 95 7.58 8.34 16.80
CA THR A 95 8.81 7.55 17.00
C THR A 95 9.36 6.93 15.71
N PHE A 96 8.75 7.23 14.54
CA PHE A 96 9.17 6.67 13.25
C PHE A 96 10.68 6.79 13.01
N ARG A 97 11.34 5.68 12.68
CA ARG A 97 12.80 5.55 12.47
C ARG A 97 13.68 5.98 13.64
N GLN A 98 13.14 6.15 14.84
CA GLN A 98 13.97 6.39 16.03
C GLN A 98 14.56 5.07 16.56
N ILE A 99 15.67 5.17 17.28
CA ILE A 99 16.30 4.00 17.94
C ILE A 99 15.30 3.38 18.93
N ASN A 100 15.16 2.07 18.91
CA ASN A 100 14.22 1.28 19.70
C ASN A 100 12.73 1.50 19.38
N SER A 101 12.39 2.20 18.32
CA SER A 101 11.01 2.28 17.84
C SER A 101 10.61 1.00 17.10
N ARG A 102 9.33 0.61 17.24
CA ARG A 102 8.74 -0.46 16.42
C ARG A 102 8.44 -0.01 14.99
N LEU A 103 8.42 1.30 14.74
CA LEU A 103 8.13 1.92 13.44
C LEU A 103 9.42 2.09 12.63
N GLN A 104 9.96 0.98 12.15
CA GLN A 104 11.18 0.96 11.34
C GLN A 104 10.95 1.57 9.95
N GLY A 105 12.02 2.02 9.29
CA GLY A 105 11.94 2.60 7.94
C GLY A 105 11.34 1.66 6.89
N HIS A 106 11.55 0.36 7.07
CA HIS A 106 10.85 -0.73 6.38
C HIS A 106 10.22 -1.65 7.42
N PRO A 107 9.01 -2.16 7.18
CA PRO A 107 8.35 -3.02 8.15
C PRO A 107 9.17 -4.26 8.49
N ALA A 108 9.23 -4.61 9.78
CA ALA A 108 9.99 -5.75 10.27
C ALA A 108 9.19 -6.53 11.31
N THR A 109 9.15 -7.86 11.19
CA THR A 109 8.37 -8.72 12.07
C THR A 109 8.95 -8.85 13.47
N HIS A 110 10.28 -8.73 13.62
CA HIS A 110 10.95 -8.83 14.93
C HIS A 110 10.63 -7.65 15.85
N GLU A 111 10.07 -6.57 15.33
CA GLU A 111 9.60 -5.42 16.11
C GLU A 111 8.22 -5.66 16.73
N HIS A 112 7.56 -6.76 16.41
CA HIS A 112 6.24 -7.16 16.93
C HIS A 112 5.16 -6.07 16.81
N LEU A 113 5.23 -5.23 15.76
CA LEU A 113 4.20 -4.24 15.49
C LEU A 113 2.92 -4.92 14.98
N GLN A 114 1.81 -4.64 15.64
CA GLN A 114 0.50 -5.18 15.24
C GLN A 114 0.15 -4.74 13.81
N GLY A 115 -0.29 -5.70 12.99
CA GLY A 115 -0.61 -5.49 11.58
C GLY A 115 0.50 -5.94 10.62
N ILE A 116 1.75 -6.10 11.09
CA ILE A 116 2.91 -6.49 10.27
C ILE A 116 3.14 -8.00 10.35
N ARG A 117 2.94 -8.71 9.22
CA ARG A 117 3.09 -10.16 9.11
C ARG A 117 4.34 -10.61 8.38
N VAL A 118 4.99 -9.70 7.64
CA VAL A 118 6.21 -10.00 6.90
C VAL A 118 7.12 -8.78 6.92
N ALA A 119 8.42 -9.00 6.98
CA ALA A 119 9.39 -7.96 6.72
C ALA A 119 9.39 -7.62 5.23
N SER A 120 9.49 -6.35 4.90
CA SER A 120 9.52 -5.88 3.50
C SER A 120 10.58 -4.80 3.30
N GLY A 121 10.82 -4.41 2.04
CA GLY A 121 11.88 -3.48 1.64
C GLY A 121 12.83 -4.07 0.60
N SER A 122 12.98 -5.39 0.55
CA SER A 122 13.55 -6.08 -0.60
C SER A 122 12.46 -6.22 -1.66
N LEU A 123 12.53 -5.39 -2.71
CA LEU A 123 11.52 -5.35 -3.77
C LEU A 123 11.46 -6.69 -4.52
N GLY A 124 10.28 -7.01 -5.06
CA GLY A 124 10.03 -8.25 -5.78
C GLY A 124 9.62 -9.44 -4.90
N GLN A 125 9.82 -9.40 -3.58
CA GLN A 125 9.56 -10.54 -2.69
C GLN A 125 8.09 -10.68 -2.28
N GLY A 126 7.39 -9.56 -2.12
CA GLY A 126 6.05 -9.52 -1.53
C GLY A 126 5.00 -10.32 -2.31
N LEU A 127 5.07 -10.36 -3.64
CA LEU A 127 4.13 -11.12 -4.45
C LEU A 127 4.26 -12.63 -4.21
N SER A 128 5.49 -13.14 -4.08
CA SER A 128 5.74 -14.56 -3.76
C SER A 128 5.19 -14.92 -2.38
N VAL A 129 5.41 -14.06 -1.38
CA VAL A 129 4.87 -14.24 -0.03
C VAL A 129 3.34 -14.25 -0.05
N ALA A 130 2.73 -13.28 -0.72
CA ALA A 130 1.27 -13.18 -0.84
C ALA A 130 0.66 -14.41 -1.56
N THR A 131 1.33 -14.89 -2.61
CA THR A 131 0.93 -16.12 -3.33
C THR A 131 0.95 -17.34 -2.41
N GLY A 132 2.01 -17.52 -1.62
CA GLY A 132 2.12 -18.61 -0.64
C GLY A 132 1.03 -18.52 0.44
N ALA A 133 0.76 -17.33 0.96
CA ALA A 133 -0.30 -17.11 1.94
C ALA A 133 -1.69 -17.40 1.35
N ALA A 134 -1.96 -16.98 0.12
CA ALA A 134 -3.23 -17.24 -0.57
C ALA A 134 -3.45 -18.74 -0.81
N GLN A 135 -2.41 -19.48 -1.23
CA GLN A 135 -2.48 -20.94 -1.35
C GLN A 135 -2.72 -21.60 0.01
N THR A 136 -2.03 -21.16 1.05
CA THR A 136 -2.23 -21.70 2.42
C THR A 136 -3.68 -21.53 2.87
N LYS A 137 -4.30 -20.37 2.61
CA LYS A 137 -5.72 -20.16 2.90
C LYS A 137 -6.61 -21.18 2.15
N LYS A 138 -6.39 -21.36 0.86
CA LYS A 138 -7.14 -22.36 0.06
C LYS A 138 -6.96 -23.78 0.60
N LEU A 139 -5.74 -24.18 0.93
CA LEU A 139 -5.45 -25.52 1.48
C LEU A 139 -6.13 -25.76 2.83
N ASN A 140 -6.25 -24.72 3.64
CA ASN A 140 -6.91 -24.79 4.96
C ASN A 140 -8.44 -24.58 4.89
N GLY A 141 -9.02 -24.41 3.71
CA GLY A 141 -10.45 -24.10 3.56
C GLY A 141 -10.85 -22.70 4.10
N ASP A 142 -9.88 -21.81 4.29
CA ASP A 142 -10.13 -20.41 4.69
C ASP A 142 -10.48 -19.59 3.43
N ASN A 143 -11.71 -19.11 3.37
CA ASN A 143 -12.25 -18.36 2.22
C ASN A 143 -11.88 -16.87 2.20
N LYS A 144 -10.98 -16.43 3.07
CA LYS A 144 -10.52 -15.06 3.12
C LYS A 144 -9.49 -14.77 2.02
N LEU A 145 -9.40 -13.49 1.66
CA LEU A 145 -8.60 -13.01 0.54
C LEU A 145 -7.21 -12.56 0.99
N VAL A 146 -6.29 -12.54 0.04
CA VAL A 146 -4.95 -11.99 0.24
C VAL A 146 -4.75 -10.82 -0.72
N TYR A 147 -4.30 -9.70 -0.17
CA TYR A 147 -3.99 -8.47 -0.90
C TYR A 147 -2.49 -8.19 -0.83
N VAL A 148 -1.94 -7.67 -1.92
CA VAL A 148 -0.53 -7.21 -1.96
C VAL A 148 -0.44 -5.91 -2.74
N LEU A 149 0.34 -4.95 -2.22
CA LEU A 149 0.68 -3.71 -2.93
C LEU A 149 2.14 -3.76 -3.36
N MET A 150 2.38 -3.46 -4.64
CA MET A 150 3.70 -3.38 -5.29
C MET A 150 3.88 -2.01 -5.93
N GLY A 151 5.12 -1.59 -6.13
CA GLY A 151 5.44 -0.43 -6.98
C GLY A 151 5.55 -0.79 -8.46
N ASP A 152 5.49 0.22 -9.34
CA ASP A 152 5.72 0.01 -10.78
C ASP A 152 7.20 -0.23 -11.09
N GLY A 153 8.13 0.53 -10.51
CA GLY A 153 9.56 0.25 -10.63
C GLY A 153 9.95 -1.15 -10.15
N GLU A 154 9.23 -1.68 -9.17
CA GLU A 154 9.37 -3.05 -8.67
C GLU A 154 9.06 -4.11 -9.73
N GLN A 155 8.28 -3.79 -10.76
CA GLN A 155 7.98 -4.71 -11.87
C GLN A 155 9.21 -5.01 -12.75
N GLN A 156 10.33 -4.35 -12.51
CA GLN A 156 11.61 -4.64 -13.15
C GLN A 156 12.31 -5.85 -12.52
N GLU A 157 11.87 -6.29 -11.34
CA GLU A 157 12.41 -7.47 -10.66
C GLU A 157 11.93 -8.78 -11.32
N GLY A 158 12.86 -9.70 -11.63
CA GLY A 158 12.55 -10.98 -12.27
C GLY A 158 11.59 -11.84 -11.45
N GLN A 159 11.73 -11.81 -10.12
CA GLN A 159 10.89 -12.60 -9.21
C GLN A 159 9.40 -12.24 -9.27
N ILE A 160 9.04 -11.00 -9.64
CA ILE A 160 7.63 -10.63 -9.88
C ILE A 160 7.04 -11.52 -10.97
N TRP A 161 7.75 -11.71 -12.08
CA TRP A 161 7.27 -12.49 -13.22
C TRP A 161 7.27 -14.01 -12.95
N GLU A 162 8.22 -14.49 -12.16
CA GLU A 162 8.21 -15.89 -11.66
C GLU A 162 6.97 -16.14 -10.79
N ALA A 163 6.69 -15.25 -9.83
CA ALA A 163 5.51 -15.34 -8.97
C ALA A 163 4.21 -15.18 -9.76
N ALA A 164 4.16 -14.25 -10.74
CA ALA A 164 3.00 -14.03 -11.59
C ALA A 164 2.64 -15.30 -12.40
N MET A 165 3.62 -15.93 -13.00
CA MET A 165 3.46 -17.19 -13.76
C MET A 165 2.98 -18.32 -12.84
N TYR A 166 3.59 -18.46 -11.67
CA TYR A 166 3.23 -19.47 -10.70
C TYR A 166 1.77 -19.31 -10.20
N ALA A 167 1.38 -18.08 -9.81
CA ALA A 167 0.05 -17.80 -9.30
C ALA A 167 -1.05 -18.09 -10.34
N ALA A 168 -0.81 -17.73 -11.60
CA ALA A 168 -1.74 -18.02 -12.69
C ALA A 168 -1.85 -19.53 -12.97
N HIS A 169 -0.72 -20.25 -13.06
CA HIS A 169 -0.70 -21.69 -13.30
C HIS A 169 -1.46 -22.47 -12.22
N HIS A 170 -1.26 -22.11 -10.95
CA HIS A 170 -1.91 -22.76 -9.81
C HIS A 170 -3.27 -22.17 -9.45
N GLN A 171 -3.84 -21.29 -10.31
CA GLN A 171 -5.16 -20.70 -10.12
C GLN A 171 -5.35 -20.10 -8.72
N VAL A 172 -4.40 -19.27 -8.27
CA VAL A 172 -4.43 -18.61 -6.96
C VAL A 172 -5.42 -17.45 -7.01
N ASP A 173 -6.69 -17.77 -7.15
CA ASP A 173 -7.80 -16.87 -7.48
C ASP A 173 -8.42 -16.15 -6.25
N ASN A 174 -7.86 -16.35 -5.07
CA ASN A 174 -8.10 -15.58 -3.84
C ASN A 174 -7.01 -14.53 -3.57
N LEU A 175 -6.14 -14.25 -4.57
CA LEU A 175 -5.09 -13.26 -4.53
C LEU A 175 -5.47 -12.02 -5.36
N ILE A 176 -5.42 -10.84 -4.73
CA ILE A 176 -5.63 -9.53 -5.36
C ILE A 176 -4.35 -8.72 -5.21
N ALA A 177 -3.62 -8.55 -6.29
CA ALA A 177 -2.44 -7.70 -6.35
C ALA A 177 -2.84 -6.29 -6.83
N THR A 178 -2.15 -5.26 -6.34
CA THR A 178 -2.29 -3.87 -6.79
C THR A 178 -0.91 -3.31 -7.11
N ILE A 179 -0.78 -2.59 -8.20
CA ILE A 179 0.43 -1.86 -8.58
C ILE A 179 0.17 -0.37 -8.39
N ASP A 180 0.98 0.28 -7.56
CA ASP A 180 1.13 1.73 -7.51
C ASP A 180 1.83 2.20 -8.79
N TYR A 181 1.03 2.52 -9.81
CA TYR A 181 1.51 2.89 -11.15
C TYR A 181 1.65 4.41 -11.25
N ASN A 182 2.68 4.95 -10.58
CA ASN A 182 2.93 6.38 -10.49
C ASN A 182 3.97 6.90 -11.51
N GLY A 183 4.64 6.02 -12.25
CA GLY A 183 5.61 6.35 -13.28
C GLY A 183 6.96 6.85 -12.76
N GLN A 184 7.23 6.78 -11.45
CA GLN A 184 8.45 7.31 -10.82
C GLN A 184 9.17 6.25 -10.01
N GLN A 185 10.48 6.26 -10.04
CA GLN A 185 11.35 5.49 -9.14
C GLN A 185 12.47 6.37 -8.61
N ILE A 186 13.32 5.83 -7.72
CA ILE A 186 14.33 6.61 -6.99
C ILE A 186 15.24 7.43 -7.92
N ASP A 187 15.64 6.87 -9.07
CA ASP A 187 16.61 7.45 -10.00
C ASP A 187 15.96 8.32 -11.11
N GLY A 188 14.62 8.35 -11.20
CA GLY A 188 13.92 9.13 -12.22
C GLY A 188 12.60 8.51 -12.68
N PRO A 189 12.04 9.01 -13.80
CA PRO A 189 10.85 8.41 -14.38
C PRO A 189 11.12 6.96 -14.84
N VAL A 190 10.20 6.03 -14.49
CA VAL A 190 10.31 4.60 -14.85
C VAL A 190 10.56 4.42 -16.36
N LYS A 191 9.89 5.23 -17.18
CA LYS A 191 10.03 5.20 -18.64
C LYS A 191 11.45 5.49 -19.13
N GLU A 192 12.21 6.30 -18.39
CA GLU A 192 13.57 6.69 -18.76
C GLU A 192 14.61 5.72 -18.19
N ILE A 193 14.34 5.15 -17.01
CA ILE A 193 15.28 4.25 -16.35
C ILE A 193 15.19 2.83 -16.93
N MET A 194 13.98 2.22 -16.89
CA MET A 194 13.70 0.93 -17.53
C MET A 194 12.22 0.84 -17.85
N ASP A 195 11.85 1.14 -19.09
CA ASP A 195 10.47 1.26 -19.55
C ASP A 195 9.72 -0.08 -19.47
N LEU A 196 8.63 -0.09 -18.73
CA LEU A 196 7.76 -1.26 -18.57
C LEU A 196 6.86 -1.54 -19.77
N LYS A 197 6.83 -0.63 -20.76
CA LYS A 197 5.96 -0.74 -21.95
C LYS A 197 4.51 -0.94 -21.57
N ASN A 198 3.76 -1.77 -22.26
CA ASN A 198 2.38 -2.09 -21.94
C ASN A 198 2.31 -3.09 -20.78
N LEU A 199 2.32 -2.57 -19.55
CA LEU A 199 2.30 -3.38 -18.34
C LEU A 199 1.01 -4.21 -18.22
N LYS A 200 -0.14 -3.65 -18.59
CA LYS A 200 -1.42 -4.38 -18.63
C LYS A 200 -1.34 -5.63 -19.50
N ALA A 201 -0.90 -5.47 -20.75
CA ALA A 201 -0.81 -6.60 -21.68
C ALA A 201 0.17 -7.68 -21.19
N LYS A 202 1.26 -7.30 -20.50
CA LYS A 202 2.18 -8.26 -19.89
C LYS A 202 1.47 -9.11 -18.84
N TRP A 203 0.79 -8.51 -17.88
CA TRP A 203 0.06 -9.22 -16.84
C TRP A 203 -1.07 -10.08 -17.38
N GLU A 204 -1.82 -9.59 -18.39
CA GLU A 204 -2.84 -10.38 -19.09
C GLU A 204 -2.23 -11.59 -19.81
N ALA A 205 -1.06 -11.45 -20.44
CA ALA A 205 -0.33 -12.55 -21.07
C ALA A 205 0.16 -13.59 -20.07
N PHE A 206 0.43 -13.23 -18.82
CA PHE A 206 0.70 -14.15 -17.72
C PHE A 206 -0.56 -14.83 -17.14
N GLY A 207 -1.76 -14.53 -17.68
CA GLY A 207 -3.01 -15.18 -17.29
C GLY A 207 -3.78 -14.50 -16.15
N TRP A 208 -3.39 -13.29 -15.74
CA TRP A 208 -4.08 -12.53 -14.72
C TRP A 208 -5.30 -11.79 -15.26
N GLN A 209 -6.30 -11.61 -14.42
CA GLN A 209 -7.42 -10.69 -14.70
C GLN A 209 -6.98 -9.28 -14.29
N VAL A 210 -6.87 -8.36 -15.26
CA VAL A 210 -6.40 -6.99 -14.99
C VAL A 210 -7.57 -6.01 -14.95
N LEU A 211 -7.60 -5.20 -13.91
CA LEU A 211 -8.46 -4.01 -13.76
C LEU A 211 -7.58 -2.76 -13.76
N GLU A 212 -8.16 -1.63 -14.17
CA GLU A 212 -7.48 -0.32 -14.16
C GLU A 212 -8.36 0.69 -13.44
N CYS A 213 -7.76 1.60 -12.66
CA CYS A 213 -8.46 2.68 -11.99
C CYS A 213 -7.55 3.89 -11.74
N ASN A 214 -8.17 5.04 -11.50
CA ASN A 214 -7.52 6.19 -10.90
C ASN A 214 -7.39 5.97 -9.39
N GLY A 215 -6.17 5.74 -8.91
CA GLY A 215 -5.88 5.44 -7.50
C GLY A 215 -6.00 6.65 -6.56
N ASN A 216 -6.11 7.87 -7.10
CA ASN A 216 -6.31 9.07 -6.31
C ASN A 216 -7.79 9.53 -6.29
N GLU A 217 -8.69 8.79 -6.96
CA GLU A 217 -10.14 8.96 -6.88
C GLU A 217 -10.73 7.87 -5.96
N LEU A 218 -10.96 8.23 -4.70
CA LEU A 218 -11.33 7.28 -3.64
C LEU A 218 -12.58 6.43 -3.99
N GLU A 219 -13.58 7.04 -4.61
CA GLU A 219 -14.83 6.35 -4.95
C GLU A 219 -14.62 5.34 -6.09
N GLU A 220 -13.87 5.72 -7.14
CA GLU A 220 -13.51 4.82 -8.24
C GLU A 220 -12.67 3.64 -7.73
N LEU A 221 -11.72 3.93 -6.85
CA LEU A 221 -10.85 2.91 -6.25
C LEU A 221 -11.64 1.90 -5.41
N ILE A 222 -12.58 2.36 -4.57
CA ILE A 222 -13.46 1.46 -3.79
C ILE A 222 -14.26 0.56 -4.72
N VAL A 223 -14.86 1.11 -5.77
CA VAL A 223 -15.63 0.34 -6.76
C VAL A 223 -14.74 -0.71 -7.43
N THR A 224 -13.50 -0.34 -7.79
CA THR A 224 -12.55 -1.27 -8.42
C THR A 224 -12.12 -2.39 -7.48
N LEU A 225 -11.82 -2.08 -6.23
CA LEU A 225 -11.45 -3.10 -5.23
C LEU A 225 -12.62 -4.05 -4.93
N GLU A 226 -13.85 -3.56 -4.82
CA GLU A 226 -15.04 -4.41 -4.64
C GLU A 226 -15.29 -5.27 -5.91
N LYS A 227 -15.07 -4.74 -7.10
CA LYS A 227 -15.12 -5.51 -8.35
C LYS A 227 -14.03 -6.61 -8.34
N ALA A 228 -12.82 -6.30 -7.93
CA ALA A 228 -11.75 -7.30 -7.80
C ALA A 228 -12.19 -8.44 -6.87
N LYS A 229 -12.80 -8.14 -5.71
CA LYS A 229 -13.35 -9.16 -4.81
C LYS A 229 -14.40 -10.02 -5.48
N SER A 230 -15.30 -9.45 -6.26
CA SER A 230 -16.36 -10.19 -6.96
C SER A 230 -15.84 -11.13 -8.06
N LEU A 231 -14.61 -10.93 -8.52
CA LEU A 231 -13.95 -11.76 -9.53
C LEU A 231 -13.10 -12.89 -8.92
N THR A 232 -12.94 -12.93 -7.59
CA THR A 232 -12.22 -14.03 -6.92
C THR A 232 -12.98 -15.35 -7.05
N GLY A 233 -12.28 -16.48 -6.94
CA GLY A 233 -12.88 -17.82 -7.07
C GLY A 233 -13.18 -18.26 -8.50
N GLN A 234 -12.68 -17.54 -9.53
CA GLN A 234 -12.94 -17.82 -10.95
C GLN A 234 -11.71 -18.41 -11.67
N GLY A 235 -10.74 -18.93 -10.93
CA GLY A 235 -9.56 -19.61 -11.46
C GLY A 235 -8.46 -18.69 -11.96
N LYS A 236 -8.54 -17.37 -11.74
CA LYS A 236 -7.50 -16.40 -12.11
C LYS A 236 -7.17 -15.47 -10.95
N PRO A 237 -5.89 -15.21 -10.67
CA PRO A 237 -5.49 -14.12 -9.79
C PRO A 237 -5.84 -12.77 -10.43
N ILE A 238 -6.01 -11.73 -9.59
CA ILE A 238 -6.51 -10.42 -10.02
C ILE A 238 -5.43 -9.38 -9.78
N LEU A 239 -5.23 -8.51 -10.77
CA LEU A 239 -4.36 -7.35 -10.69
C LEU A 239 -5.17 -6.06 -10.85
N ASN A 240 -4.99 -5.11 -9.92
CA ASN A 240 -5.40 -3.73 -10.11
C ASN A 240 -4.19 -2.89 -10.55
N LEU A 241 -4.19 -2.38 -11.76
CA LEU A 241 -3.24 -1.39 -12.23
C LEU A 241 -3.76 -0.02 -11.82
N MET A 242 -3.31 0.46 -10.68
CA MET A 242 -3.79 1.65 -10.00
C MET A 242 -2.93 2.85 -10.38
N LYS A 243 -3.43 3.71 -11.26
CA LYS A 243 -2.73 4.94 -11.64
C LYS A 243 -2.78 5.95 -10.51
N THR A 244 -1.62 6.38 -10.04
CA THR A 244 -1.47 7.36 -8.94
C THR A 244 -0.56 8.51 -9.34
N GLU A 245 -0.61 9.56 -8.56
CA GLU A 245 0.35 10.67 -8.58
C GLU A 245 1.26 10.60 -7.35
N MET A 246 2.57 10.42 -7.58
CA MET A 246 3.55 10.55 -6.49
C MET A 246 3.43 11.93 -5.83
N GLY A 247 3.34 11.98 -4.50
CA GLY A 247 3.21 13.25 -3.77
C GLY A 247 1.80 13.85 -3.75
N ASN A 248 0.76 13.09 -4.14
CA ASN A 248 -0.63 13.57 -4.23
C ASN A 248 -1.08 14.30 -2.96
N GLY A 249 -1.66 15.50 -3.13
CA GLY A 249 -2.15 16.38 -2.06
C GLY A 249 -1.14 17.43 -1.59
N VAL A 250 0.12 17.41 -2.08
CA VAL A 250 1.14 18.42 -1.78
C VAL A 250 1.76 18.91 -3.10
N ASP A 251 1.40 20.09 -3.55
CA ASP A 251 1.67 20.62 -4.89
C ASP A 251 3.13 20.51 -5.34
N PHE A 252 4.08 20.88 -4.48
CA PHE A 252 5.51 20.88 -4.79
C PHE A 252 6.14 19.47 -4.71
N MET A 253 5.41 18.46 -4.22
CA MET A 253 5.84 17.06 -4.18
C MET A 253 5.31 16.25 -5.37
N MET A 254 4.24 16.75 -6.02
CA MET A 254 3.55 16.01 -7.07
C MET A 254 4.44 15.79 -8.29
N ASN A 255 4.35 14.60 -8.88
CA ASN A 255 5.01 14.20 -10.12
C ASN A 255 6.54 14.39 -10.14
N SER A 256 7.20 14.33 -9.00
CA SER A 256 8.65 14.52 -8.90
C SER A 256 9.32 13.36 -8.16
N HIS A 257 10.20 12.64 -8.85
CA HIS A 257 11.01 11.56 -8.27
C HIS A 257 11.89 12.04 -7.09
N LYS A 258 12.21 13.33 -7.01
CA LYS A 258 12.93 13.92 -5.86
C LYS A 258 12.29 13.51 -4.53
N TRP A 259 10.95 13.47 -4.49
CA TRP A 259 10.21 13.15 -3.26
C TRP A 259 10.02 11.65 -3.04
N HIS A 260 10.62 10.81 -3.89
CA HIS A 260 10.61 9.37 -3.66
C HIS A 260 11.26 9.02 -2.30
N GLY A 261 12.42 9.61 -1.98
CA GLY A 261 13.17 9.29 -0.76
C GLY A 261 13.77 10.48 -0.03
N VAL A 262 13.26 11.69 -0.22
CA VAL A 262 13.74 12.92 0.42
C VAL A 262 12.73 13.43 1.43
N ALA A 263 13.19 13.71 2.66
CA ALA A 263 12.35 14.31 3.69
C ALA A 263 12.17 15.82 3.46
N PRO A 264 10.99 16.41 3.75
CA PRO A 264 10.80 17.84 3.70
C PRO A 264 11.57 18.55 4.84
N ASN A 265 12.10 19.73 4.57
CA ASN A 265 12.63 20.63 5.60
C ASN A 265 11.50 21.37 6.33
N ASP A 266 11.84 22.24 7.32
CA ASP A 266 10.86 22.96 8.15
C ASP A 266 9.90 23.84 7.34
N GLU A 267 10.38 24.55 6.32
CA GLU A 267 9.55 25.40 5.46
C GLU A 267 8.67 24.56 4.51
N GLU A 268 9.22 23.46 3.98
CA GLU A 268 8.48 22.52 3.15
C GLU A 268 7.40 21.79 3.97
N LEU A 269 7.68 21.41 5.23
CA LEU A 269 6.66 20.86 6.14
C LEU A 269 5.52 21.85 6.36
N LYS A 270 5.84 23.11 6.70
CA LYS A 270 4.84 24.16 6.87
C LYS A 270 3.94 24.32 5.64
N ARG A 271 4.56 24.35 4.45
CA ARG A 271 3.83 24.45 3.18
C ARG A 271 2.94 23.24 2.92
N ALA A 272 3.43 22.03 3.21
CA ALA A 272 2.64 20.82 3.05
C ALA A 272 1.44 20.80 4.00
N LEU A 273 1.66 21.09 5.29
CA LEU A 273 0.58 21.12 6.30
C LEU A 273 -0.46 22.21 6.03
N ALA A 274 -0.08 23.32 5.38
CA ALA A 274 -1.02 24.36 4.97
C ALA A 274 -1.99 23.92 3.85
N GLN A 275 -1.60 22.91 3.06
CA GLN A 275 -2.43 22.34 1.99
C GLN A 275 -3.29 21.17 2.47
N LEU A 276 -2.94 20.55 3.59
CA LEU A 276 -3.58 19.37 4.15
C LEU A 276 -4.44 19.77 5.36
N THR A 277 -5.75 19.65 5.25
CA THR A 277 -6.66 19.99 6.34
C THR A 277 -6.47 19.02 7.51
N GLU A 278 -6.30 19.55 8.73
CA GLU A 278 -6.37 18.77 9.96
C GLU A 278 -7.83 18.42 10.25
N THR A 279 -8.14 17.12 10.36
CA THR A 279 -9.51 16.62 10.45
C THR A 279 -9.76 15.75 11.68
N LEU A 280 -8.79 14.95 12.09
CA LEU A 280 -8.91 13.98 13.18
C LEU A 280 -7.90 14.22 14.31
N GLY A 281 -7.24 15.36 14.29
CA GLY A 281 -6.22 15.74 15.25
C GLY A 281 -4.83 15.19 14.91
N ASP A 282 -3.84 16.06 14.99
CA ASP A 282 -2.43 15.69 14.88
C ASP A 282 -1.94 14.99 16.17
N TYR A 283 -0.98 14.03 16.07
CA TYR A 283 -0.36 13.36 17.23
C TYR A 283 0.71 14.23 17.89
#